data_d5b2eaa25d25c884b0e786174c89e765
#
_entry.id   d5b2eaa25d25c884b0e786174c89e765
#
_cell.length_a   1.000
_cell.length_b   1.000
_cell.length_c   1.000
_cell.angle_alpha   90.00
_cell.angle_beta   90.00
_cell.angle_gamma   90.00
#
_symmetry.space_group_name_H-M   'P 1'
#
loop_
_entity.id
_entity.type
_entity.pdbx_description
1 polymer ?
#
loop_
_entity_poly.entity_id
_entity_poly.type
_entity_poly.pdbx_seq_one_letter_code
_entity_poly.pdbx_strand_id
1 'polypeptide(L)'
;MNTLLKILLLCCFSVSASATETSLEKIQIATDVPALERGADTLMNACHSCHSMKYIKYRDLANLGMDKQKVDAWRGDQPLDAALLAQMSENNAVQAFGKAPPDLSLMVKARDGGADYVYSYLVGYYVTPEGMPGNHIYPATKMPDPLGISGAAEAGQRTEIQAKARDLVSFLAWVADPHEQERHRLGYYVIAYLFVLTFLLYLVKNQVWARLK
;
A
#
# COMPACT_ATOMS: atom_id res chain seq x y z
N MET A 1 -30.33 5.61 45.31
CA MET A 1 -29.67 5.84 44.00
C MET A 1 -28.47 4.92 43.95
N ASN A 2 -28.64 3.79 43.25
CA ASN A 2 -27.84 2.58 43.42
C ASN A 2 -26.36 2.73 43.01
N THR A 3 -25.50 2.11 43.80
CA THR A 3 -24.04 2.02 43.59
C THR A 3 -23.68 1.53 42.19
N LEU A 4 -24.50 0.65 41.60
CA LEU A 4 -24.38 0.17 40.21
C LEU A 4 -24.52 1.30 39.16
N LEU A 5 -25.39 2.29 39.40
CA LEU A 5 -25.57 3.43 38.48
C LEU A 5 -24.36 4.38 38.50
N LYS A 6 -23.68 4.49 39.66
CA LYS A 6 -22.45 5.29 39.79
C LYS A 6 -21.27 4.64 39.10
N ILE A 7 -21.17 3.29 39.13
CA ILE A 7 -20.12 2.52 38.44
C ILE A 7 -20.34 2.59 36.92
N LEU A 8 -21.58 2.54 36.44
CA LEU A 8 -21.91 2.67 35.03
C LEU A 8 -21.57 4.06 34.48
N LEU A 9 -21.75 5.13 35.27
CA LEU A 9 -21.39 6.49 34.87
C LEU A 9 -19.87 6.73 34.87
N LEU A 10 -19.09 6.01 35.67
CA LEU A 10 -17.61 6.12 35.68
C LEU A 10 -16.94 5.46 34.46
N CYS A 11 -17.56 4.44 33.86
CA CYS A 11 -17.05 3.78 32.67
C CYS A 11 -17.19 4.59 31.35
N CYS A 12 -17.97 5.68 31.34
CA CYS A 12 -18.20 6.50 30.15
C CYS A 12 -17.21 7.65 29.99
N PHE A 13 -16.28 7.87 30.92
CA PHE A 13 -15.18 8.83 30.75
C PHE A 13 -13.96 8.12 30.13
N SER A 14 -14.13 7.64 28.91
CA SER A 14 -12.98 7.32 28.05
C SER A 14 -12.30 8.65 27.70
N VAL A 15 -11.19 8.93 28.36
CA VAL A 15 -10.29 10.03 27.95
C VAL A 15 -9.83 9.69 26.54
N SER A 16 -10.41 10.36 25.54
CA SER A 16 -9.89 10.35 24.18
C SER A 16 -8.52 11.01 24.23
N ALA A 17 -7.46 10.19 24.33
CA ALA A 17 -6.12 10.65 24.03
C ALA A 17 -6.11 11.07 22.57
N SER A 18 -6.19 12.38 22.31
CA SER A 18 -5.92 12.93 20.99
C SER A 18 -4.43 12.73 20.73
N ALA A 19 -4.08 11.59 20.13
CA ALA A 19 -2.85 11.47 19.42
C ALA A 19 -2.90 12.54 18.32
N THR A 20 -1.86 13.35 18.24
CA THR A 20 -1.70 14.33 17.14
C THR A 20 -1.54 13.50 15.88
N GLU A 21 -2.65 13.16 15.21
CA GLU A 21 -2.61 12.49 13.91
C GLU A 21 -1.94 13.44 12.94
N THR A 22 -0.75 13.08 12.50
CA THR A 22 -0.10 13.76 11.37
C THR A 22 -1.05 13.63 10.18
N SER A 23 -1.57 14.74 9.67
CA SER A 23 -2.54 14.72 8.58
C SER A 23 -1.88 14.13 7.34
N LEU A 24 -2.43 13.03 6.83
CA LEU A 24 -1.99 12.41 5.60
C LEU A 24 -2.52 13.19 4.39
N GLU A 25 -1.67 13.40 3.40
CA GLU A 25 -2.07 14.01 2.14
C GLU A 25 -2.88 13.00 1.32
N LYS A 26 -4.10 13.39 0.91
CA LYS A 26 -4.99 12.55 0.11
C LYS A 26 -4.54 12.52 -1.33
N ILE A 27 -4.46 11.31 -1.91
CA ILE A 27 -4.13 11.13 -3.31
C ILE A 27 -5.18 10.31 -4.04
N GLN A 28 -5.25 10.52 -5.35
CA GLN A 28 -6.01 9.66 -6.25
C GLN A 28 -5.04 8.66 -6.88
N ILE A 29 -5.41 7.37 -6.82
CA ILE A 29 -4.66 6.28 -7.42
C ILE A 29 -4.98 6.22 -8.92
N ALA A 30 -3.95 6.32 -9.75
CA ALA A 30 -4.07 6.09 -11.17
C ALA A 30 -4.14 4.58 -11.46
N THR A 31 -4.96 4.19 -12.44
CA THR A 31 -5.15 2.79 -12.85
C THR A 31 -4.79 2.55 -14.32
N ASP A 32 -4.40 3.60 -15.02
CA ASP A 32 -3.99 3.53 -16.42
C ASP A 32 -2.56 2.99 -16.54
N VAL A 33 -2.32 2.14 -17.53
CA VAL A 33 -1.03 1.47 -17.73
C VAL A 33 0.15 2.45 -17.84
N PRO A 34 0.04 3.60 -18.54
CA PRO A 34 1.15 4.55 -18.61
C PRO A 34 1.56 5.13 -17.24
N ALA A 35 0.62 5.42 -16.35
CA ALA A 35 0.93 5.91 -14.99
C ALA A 35 1.58 4.79 -14.15
N LEU A 36 1.04 3.57 -14.22
CA LEU A 36 1.60 2.42 -13.53
C LEU A 36 3.03 2.08 -14.03
N GLU A 37 3.29 2.23 -15.33
CA GLU A 37 4.62 2.03 -15.90
C GLU A 37 5.62 3.09 -15.41
N ARG A 38 5.24 4.38 -15.32
CA ARG A 38 6.10 5.41 -14.72
C ARG A 38 6.35 5.15 -13.23
N GLY A 39 5.35 4.63 -12.53
CA GLY A 39 5.49 4.18 -11.14
C GLY A 39 6.47 3.02 -11.01
N ALA A 40 6.38 2.03 -11.89
CA ALA A 40 7.33 0.92 -11.97
C ALA A 40 8.74 1.39 -12.30
N ASP A 41 8.92 2.28 -13.28
CA ASP A 41 10.22 2.91 -13.59
C ASP A 41 10.83 3.55 -12.33
N THR A 42 10.03 4.32 -11.59
CA THR A 42 10.48 4.97 -10.36
C THR A 42 10.87 3.93 -9.31
N LEU A 43 10.09 2.86 -9.14
CA LEU A 43 10.39 1.78 -8.22
C LEU A 43 11.68 1.07 -8.56
N MET A 44 11.88 0.69 -9.81
CA MET A 44 13.07 -0.05 -10.27
C MET A 44 14.34 0.79 -10.09
N ASN A 45 14.25 2.11 -10.29
CA ASN A 45 15.40 3.00 -10.18
C ASN A 45 15.72 3.46 -8.75
N ALA A 46 14.70 3.63 -7.89
CA ALA A 46 14.89 4.23 -6.56
C ALA A 46 14.73 3.24 -5.39
N CYS A 47 13.95 2.17 -5.55
CA CYS A 47 13.53 1.31 -4.43
C CYS A 47 14.06 -0.11 -4.53
N HIS A 48 14.12 -0.67 -5.75
CA HIS A 48 14.37 -2.10 -5.97
C HIS A 48 15.78 -2.56 -5.56
N SER A 49 16.73 -1.63 -5.46
CA SER A 49 18.05 -1.96 -4.92
C SER A 49 18.00 -2.51 -3.48
N CYS A 50 17.04 -2.02 -2.67
CA CYS A 50 16.91 -2.36 -1.25
C CYS A 50 15.64 -3.12 -0.92
N HIS A 51 14.56 -2.96 -1.69
CA HIS A 51 13.24 -3.53 -1.41
C HIS A 51 12.84 -4.61 -2.42
N SER A 52 12.35 -5.73 -1.90
CA SER A 52 11.73 -6.79 -2.71
C SER A 52 10.24 -6.55 -2.88
N MET A 53 9.70 -7.16 -3.95
CA MET A 53 8.26 -7.40 -4.15
C MET A 53 8.05 -8.88 -4.44
N LYS A 54 7.97 -9.68 -3.38
CA LYS A 54 7.96 -11.15 -3.46
C LYS A 54 6.71 -11.74 -4.11
N TYR A 55 5.61 -10.97 -4.14
CA TYR A 55 4.31 -11.47 -4.65
C TYR A 55 4.04 -11.06 -6.10
N ILE A 56 4.93 -10.27 -6.72
CA ILE A 56 4.86 -9.86 -8.12
C ILE A 56 6.01 -10.48 -8.89
N LYS A 57 5.72 -10.97 -10.09
CA LYS A 57 6.68 -11.54 -11.03
C LYS A 57 6.83 -10.64 -12.25
N TYR A 58 7.95 -10.75 -12.95
CA TYR A 58 8.15 -9.99 -14.20
C TYR A 58 7.06 -10.25 -15.25
N ARG A 59 6.52 -11.48 -15.31
CA ARG A 59 5.38 -11.79 -16.19
C ARG A 59 4.11 -11.00 -15.86
N ASP A 60 3.90 -10.63 -14.59
CA ASP A 60 2.71 -9.89 -14.18
C ASP A 60 2.77 -8.45 -14.71
N LEU A 61 3.97 -7.86 -14.79
CA LEU A 61 4.21 -6.57 -15.43
C LEU A 61 3.94 -6.63 -16.94
N ALA A 62 4.41 -7.70 -17.61
CA ALA A 62 4.13 -7.92 -19.02
C ALA A 62 2.63 -8.14 -19.30
N ASN A 63 1.95 -8.89 -18.44
CA ASN A 63 0.51 -9.13 -18.54
C ASN A 63 -0.33 -7.87 -18.30
N LEU A 64 0.16 -6.92 -17.48
CA LEU A 64 -0.44 -5.61 -17.31
C LEU A 64 -0.39 -4.77 -18.59
N GLY A 65 0.48 -5.11 -19.54
CA GLY A 65 0.66 -4.39 -20.80
C GLY A 65 1.79 -3.36 -20.77
N MET A 66 2.71 -3.46 -19.82
CA MET A 66 3.94 -2.63 -19.83
C MET A 66 4.83 -2.98 -21.00
N ASP A 67 5.66 -2.02 -21.40
CA ASP A 67 6.62 -2.20 -22.50
C ASP A 67 7.52 -3.42 -22.22
N LYS A 68 7.47 -4.38 -23.15
CA LYS A 68 8.24 -5.62 -23.05
C LYS A 68 9.74 -5.37 -22.97
N GLN A 69 10.27 -4.38 -23.70
CA GLN A 69 11.70 -4.06 -23.68
C GLN A 69 12.14 -3.58 -22.30
N LYS A 70 11.31 -2.78 -21.63
CA LYS A 70 11.56 -2.34 -20.25
C LYS A 70 11.53 -3.52 -19.28
N VAL A 71 10.51 -4.38 -19.36
CA VAL A 71 10.42 -5.56 -18.49
C VAL A 71 11.61 -6.49 -18.69
N ASP A 72 12.04 -6.70 -19.94
CA ASP A 72 13.23 -7.50 -20.27
C ASP A 72 14.52 -6.84 -19.73
N ALA A 73 14.64 -5.52 -19.81
CA ALA A 73 15.78 -4.80 -19.23
C ALA A 73 15.83 -4.90 -17.71
N TRP A 74 14.68 -4.82 -17.02
CA TRP A 74 14.63 -4.93 -15.57
C TRP A 74 14.94 -6.33 -15.04
N ARG A 75 14.46 -7.38 -15.73
CA ARG A 75 14.70 -8.76 -15.30
C ARG A 75 16.13 -9.25 -15.64
N GLY A 76 16.77 -8.70 -16.64
CA GLY A 76 18.04 -9.22 -17.15
C GLY A 76 17.93 -10.69 -17.53
N ASP A 77 18.79 -11.53 -16.96
CA ASP A 77 18.81 -13.00 -17.19
C ASP A 77 17.79 -13.78 -16.36
N GLN A 78 17.03 -13.11 -15.47
CA GLN A 78 16.02 -13.77 -14.65
C GLN A 78 14.86 -14.27 -15.51
N PRO A 79 14.27 -15.46 -15.19
CA PRO A 79 13.08 -15.92 -15.90
C PRO A 79 11.88 -15.00 -15.64
N LEU A 80 10.93 -14.96 -16.58
CA LEU A 80 9.70 -14.16 -16.42
C LEU A 80 8.90 -14.53 -15.17
N ASP A 81 9.02 -15.77 -14.67
CA ASP A 81 8.38 -16.25 -13.46
C ASP A 81 9.11 -15.91 -12.16
N ALA A 82 10.27 -15.27 -12.27
CA ALA A 82 10.99 -14.80 -11.08
C ALA A 82 10.23 -13.65 -10.40
N ALA A 83 10.24 -13.67 -9.07
CA ALA A 83 9.76 -12.54 -8.27
C ALA A 83 10.77 -11.38 -8.33
N LEU A 84 10.28 -10.16 -8.12
CA LEU A 84 11.12 -8.97 -8.06
C LEU A 84 11.81 -8.90 -6.69
N LEU A 85 12.99 -9.50 -6.58
CA LEU A 85 13.77 -9.54 -5.34
C LEU A 85 14.78 -8.40 -5.32
N ALA A 86 15.00 -7.81 -4.13
CA ALA A 86 16.01 -6.78 -3.94
C ALA A 86 17.39 -7.25 -4.40
N GLN A 87 18.18 -6.33 -4.94
CA GLN A 87 19.55 -6.59 -5.33
C GLN A 87 20.47 -6.74 -4.10
N MET A 88 20.17 -6.01 -3.03
CA MET A 88 20.90 -6.08 -1.77
C MET A 88 20.49 -7.31 -0.97
N SER A 89 21.46 -8.07 -0.48
CA SER A 89 21.17 -9.19 0.44
C SER A 89 20.65 -8.67 1.79
N GLU A 90 19.83 -9.47 2.46
CA GLU A 90 19.26 -9.13 3.76
C GLU A 90 20.37 -8.84 4.81
N ASN A 91 21.47 -9.62 4.82
CA ASN A 91 22.59 -9.41 5.72
C ASN A 91 23.28 -8.06 5.49
N ASN A 92 23.48 -7.67 4.23
CA ASN A 92 24.08 -6.37 3.92
C ASN A 92 23.15 -5.23 4.30
N ALA A 93 21.84 -5.40 4.12
CA ALA A 93 20.84 -4.42 4.50
C ALA A 93 20.80 -4.23 6.04
N VAL A 94 20.85 -5.32 6.80
CA VAL A 94 20.90 -5.26 8.27
C VAL A 94 22.18 -4.57 8.75
N GLN A 95 23.32 -4.83 8.12
CA GLN A 95 24.58 -4.14 8.45
C GLN A 95 24.53 -2.64 8.15
N ALA A 96 23.90 -2.24 7.02
CA ALA A 96 23.86 -0.86 6.59
C ALA A 96 22.83 -0.01 7.36
N PHE A 97 21.67 -0.58 7.66
CA PHE A 97 20.49 0.16 8.17
C PHE A 97 20.04 -0.28 9.57
N GLY A 98 20.68 -1.32 10.14
CA GLY A 98 20.29 -1.91 11.43
C GLY A 98 19.06 -2.82 11.36
N LYS A 99 18.40 -2.91 10.20
CA LYS A 99 17.27 -3.80 9.91
C LYS A 99 17.11 -4.03 8.41
N ALA A 100 16.52 -5.16 8.04
CA ALA A 100 16.16 -5.40 6.64
C ALA A 100 15.05 -4.45 6.18
N PRO A 101 15.15 -3.85 4.98
CA PRO A 101 14.07 -3.11 4.37
C PRO A 101 12.83 -4.01 4.19
N PRO A 102 11.62 -3.51 4.45
CA PRO A 102 10.41 -4.31 4.29
C PRO A 102 10.14 -4.65 2.82
N ASP A 103 9.48 -5.79 2.59
CA ASP A 103 8.89 -6.13 1.29
C ASP A 103 7.77 -5.15 0.94
N LEU A 104 7.74 -4.67 -0.31
CA LEU A 104 6.78 -3.67 -0.76
C LEU A 104 5.48 -4.26 -1.34
N SER A 105 5.39 -5.59 -1.51
CA SER A 105 4.24 -6.22 -2.17
C SER A 105 2.88 -5.84 -1.59
N LEU A 106 2.79 -5.68 -0.27
CA LEU A 106 1.54 -5.34 0.42
C LEU A 106 1.62 -4.00 1.19
N MET A 107 2.62 -3.18 0.91
CA MET A 107 2.90 -1.97 1.70
C MET A 107 1.69 -1.05 1.82
N VAL A 108 0.97 -0.82 0.73
CA VAL A 108 -0.23 0.02 0.69
C VAL A 108 -1.39 -0.56 1.52
N LYS A 109 -1.47 -1.89 1.65
CA LYS A 109 -2.51 -2.55 2.48
C LYS A 109 -2.09 -2.76 3.94
N ALA A 110 -0.79 -2.75 4.22
CA ALA A 110 -0.23 -3.03 5.53
C ALA A 110 -0.05 -1.78 6.41
N ARG A 111 -0.45 -0.61 5.95
CA ARG A 111 -0.35 0.65 6.70
C ARG A 111 -1.72 1.28 6.88
N ASP A 112 -1.98 1.77 8.08
CA ASP A 112 -3.14 2.62 8.35
C ASP A 112 -3.02 3.89 7.50
N GLY A 113 -4.09 4.25 6.79
CA GLY A 113 -4.04 5.31 5.78
C GLY A 113 -3.64 4.84 4.37
N GLY A 114 -3.19 3.60 4.20
CA GLY A 114 -3.01 2.98 2.87
C GLY A 114 -2.09 3.77 1.95
N ALA A 115 -2.58 4.07 0.75
CA ALA A 115 -1.86 4.82 -0.27
C ALA A 115 -1.50 6.25 0.19
N ASP A 116 -2.40 6.92 0.92
CA ASP A 116 -2.17 8.26 1.46
C ASP A 116 -0.99 8.27 2.43
N TYR A 117 -0.87 7.23 3.26
CA TYR A 117 0.28 7.07 4.16
C TYR A 117 1.59 6.91 3.39
N VAL A 118 1.62 5.98 2.42
CA VAL A 118 2.85 5.72 1.65
C VAL A 118 3.28 6.95 0.86
N TYR A 119 2.31 7.66 0.26
CA TYR A 119 2.59 8.90 -0.46
C TYR A 119 3.13 9.98 0.49
N SER A 120 2.40 10.26 1.59
CA SER A 120 2.82 11.27 2.56
C SER A 120 4.19 10.97 3.17
N TYR A 121 4.49 9.68 3.38
CA TYR A 121 5.81 9.25 3.82
C TYR A 121 6.89 9.57 2.78
N LEU A 122 6.66 9.28 1.49
CA LEU A 122 7.64 9.52 0.42
C LEU A 122 7.91 11.02 0.18
N VAL A 123 6.89 11.87 0.33
CA VAL A 123 7.04 13.32 0.14
C VAL A 123 7.30 14.09 1.44
N GLY A 124 7.25 13.40 2.58
CA GLY A 124 7.42 13.98 3.91
C GLY A 124 8.88 14.11 4.38
N TYR A 125 9.86 13.84 3.53
CA TYR A 125 11.28 14.02 3.87
C TYR A 125 11.67 15.50 3.91
N TYR A 126 12.53 15.83 4.87
CA TYR A 126 13.11 17.16 5.06
C TYR A 126 14.55 17.05 5.57
N VAL A 127 15.30 18.10 5.48
CA VAL A 127 16.65 18.18 6.07
C VAL A 127 16.56 18.73 7.49
N THR A 128 17.08 18.00 8.47
CA THR A 128 17.15 18.45 9.86
C THR A 128 18.18 19.58 10.03
N PRO A 129 18.18 20.33 11.14
CA PRO A 129 19.21 21.34 11.41
C PRO A 129 20.63 20.78 11.40
N GLU A 130 20.80 19.48 11.69
CA GLU A 130 22.07 18.76 11.67
C GLU A 130 22.48 18.27 10.27
N GLY A 131 21.67 18.60 9.23
CA GLY A 131 21.93 18.20 7.84
C GLY A 131 21.55 16.75 7.51
N MET A 132 20.84 16.07 8.39
CA MET A 132 20.41 14.67 8.19
C MET A 132 18.98 14.61 7.63
N PRO A 133 18.64 13.60 6.82
CA PRO A 133 17.25 13.44 6.37
C PRO A 133 16.34 13.02 7.54
N GLY A 134 15.30 13.81 7.79
CA GLY A 134 14.19 13.50 8.69
C GLY A 134 12.91 13.20 7.89
N ASN A 135 11.88 12.68 8.55
CA ASN A 135 10.59 12.43 7.91
C ASN A 135 9.44 12.83 8.85
N HIS A 136 8.49 13.63 8.35
CA HIS A 136 7.36 14.11 9.14
C HIS A 136 6.37 13.01 9.52
N ILE A 137 6.21 11.98 8.69
CA ILE A 137 5.24 10.89 8.91
C ILE A 137 5.83 9.83 9.83
N TYR A 138 7.13 9.51 9.68
CA TYR A 138 7.80 8.55 10.51
C TYR A 138 9.20 9.05 10.92
N PRO A 139 9.30 9.83 12.00
CA PRO A 139 10.58 10.44 12.44
C PRO A 139 11.69 9.42 12.75
N ALA A 140 11.33 8.19 13.14
CA ALA A 140 12.28 7.11 13.43
C ALA A 140 12.77 6.34 12.19
N THR A 141 12.52 6.86 10.98
CA THR A 141 12.93 6.19 9.74
C THR A 141 14.45 6.01 9.66
N LYS A 142 14.88 4.85 9.13
CA LYS A 142 16.28 4.59 8.75
C LYS A 142 16.47 4.60 7.23
N MET A 143 15.37 4.71 6.48
CA MET A 143 15.38 4.81 5.03
C MET A 143 15.88 6.20 4.63
N PRO A 144 16.89 6.32 3.77
CA PRO A 144 17.27 7.60 3.20
C PRO A 144 16.15 8.14 2.31
N ASP A 145 16.17 9.43 2.00
CA ASP A 145 15.21 10.04 1.06
C ASP A 145 15.39 9.45 -0.35
N PRO A 146 14.47 8.59 -0.83
CA PRO A 146 14.67 7.85 -2.07
C PRO A 146 14.41 8.68 -3.32
N LEU A 147 13.66 9.77 -3.19
CA LEU A 147 13.25 10.62 -4.31
C LEU A 147 13.97 11.98 -4.32
N GLY A 148 14.76 12.27 -3.27
CA GLY A 148 15.50 13.52 -3.15
C GLY A 148 14.62 14.74 -2.87
N ILE A 149 13.41 14.56 -2.34
CA ILE A 149 12.48 15.66 -2.10
C ILE A 149 12.97 16.63 -1.03
N SER A 150 13.73 16.13 -0.05
CA SER A 150 14.32 16.96 1.01
C SER A 150 15.32 17.99 0.47
N GLY A 151 15.97 17.70 -0.66
CA GLY A 151 16.90 18.59 -1.35
C GLY A 151 16.26 19.47 -2.44
N ALA A 152 14.95 19.32 -2.71
CA ALA A 152 14.27 20.07 -3.76
C ALA A 152 14.07 21.53 -3.34
N ALA A 153 14.91 22.42 -3.86
CA ALA A 153 14.88 23.85 -3.54
C ALA A 153 13.78 24.62 -4.31
N GLU A 154 13.48 24.19 -5.54
CA GLU A 154 12.53 24.85 -6.42
C GLU A 154 11.14 24.19 -6.38
N ALA A 155 10.08 25.01 -6.42
CA ALA A 155 8.70 24.53 -6.41
C ALA A 155 8.41 23.57 -7.59
N GLY A 156 8.95 23.86 -8.77
CA GLY A 156 8.82 22.99 -9.96
C GLY A 156 9.40 21.62 -9.76
N GLN A 157 10.62 21.53 -9.21
CA GLN A 157 11.28 20.27 -8.89
C GLN A 157 10.48 19.45 -7.86
N ARG A 158 9.97 20.10 -6.82
CA ARG A 158 9.12 19.45 -5.81
C ARG A 158 7.84 18.90 -6.43
N THR A 159 7.18 19.63 -7.31
CA THR A 159 5.98 19.18 -8.01
C THR A 159 6.25 17.95 -8.87
N GLU A 160 7.39 17.92 -9.58
CA GLU A 160 7.80 16.74 -10.37
C GLU A 160 8.03 15.51 -9.49
N ILE A 161 8.73 15.66 -8.36
CA ILE A 161 8.96 14.56 -7.42
C ILE A 161 7.64 14.06 -6.82
N GLN A 162 6.72 14.97 -6.48
CA GLN A 162 5.38 14.59 -6.01
C GLN A 162 4.58 13.83 -7.06
N ALA A 163 4.70 14.19 -8.34
CA ALA A 163 4.07 13.44 -9.44
C ALA A 163 4.69 12.03 -9.56
N LYS A 164 6.01 11.90 -9.51
CA LYS A 164 6.70 10.59 -9.48
C LYS A 164 6.28 9.74 -8.28
N ALA A 165 6.18 10.34 -7.10
CA ALA A 165 5.70 9.65 -5.89
C ALA A 165 4.26 9.15 -6.04
N ARG A 166 3.39 9.93 -6.69
CA ARG A 166 1.99 9.56 -6.95
C ARG A 166 1.89 8.38 -7.91
N ASP A 167 2.64 8.39 -9.02
CA ASP A 167 2.69 7.27 -9.96
C ASP A 167 3.28 6.01 -9.29
N LEU A 168 4.35 6.15 -8.50
CA LEU A 168 4.94 5.07 -7.71
C LEU A 168 3.93 4.44 -6.74
N VAL A 169 3.19 5.25 -5.99
CA VAL A 169 2.19 4.73 -5.03
C VAL A 169 1.02 4.08 -5.76
N SER A 170 0.62 4.59 -6.94
CA SER A 170 -0.37 3.96 -7.80
C SER A 170 0.09 2.57 -8.25
N PHE A 171 1.34 2.44 -8.64
CA PHE A 171 1.93 1.13 -8.98
C PHE A 171 1.95 0.19 -7.77
N LEU A 172 2.37 0.66 -6.58
CA LEU A 172 2.35 -0.15 -5.35
C LEU A 172 0.92 -0.55 -4.93
N ALA A 173 -0.08 0.26 -5.21
CA ALA A 173 -1.49 -0.09 -4.98
C ALA A 173 -1.92 -1.24 -5.91
N TRP A 174 -1.54 -1.18 -7.18
CA TRP A 174 -1.76 -2.29 -8.12
C TRP A 174 -1.00 -3.54 -7.69
N VAL A 175 0.28 -3.44 -7.29
CA VAL A 175 1.08 -4.57 -6.77
C VAL A 175 0.40 -5.25 -5.59
N ALA A 176 -0.26 -4.48 -4.72
CA ALA A 176 -0.94 -5.01 -3.55
C ALA A 176 -2.26 -5.76 -3.87
N ASP A 177 -2.85 -5.55 -5.04
CA ASP A 177 -4.04 -6.26 -5.51
C ASP A 177 -4.17 -6.22 -7.05
N PRO A 178 -3.37 -6.98 -7.80
CA PRO A 178 -3.39 -6.96 -9.27
C PRO A 178 -4.73 -7.40 -9.88
N HIS A 179 -5.55 -8.12 -9.11
CA HIS A 179 -6.83 -8.66 -9.53
C HIS A 179 -8.04 -7.95 -8.89
N GLU A 180 -7.86 -6.73 -8.38
CA GLU A 180 -8.90 -6.00 -7.67
C GLU A 180 -10.21 -5.89 -8.49
N GLN A 181 -10.11 -5.51 -9.76
CA GLN A 181 -11.28 -5.35 -10.63
C GLN A 181 -12.02 -6.68 -10.87
N GLU A 182 -11.27 -7.77 -11.11
CA GLU A 182 -11.85 -9.11 -11.27
C GLU A 182 -12.51 -9.59 -9.98
N ARG A 183 -11.86 -9.40 -8.86
CA ARG A 183 -12.36 -9.75 -7.53
C ARG A 183 -13.66 -9.00 -7.21
N HIS A 184 -13.73 -7.71 -7.47
CA HIS A 184 -14.96 -6.94 -7.29
C HIS A 184 -16.07 -7.43 -8.21
N ARG A 185 -15.79 -7.63 -9.49
CA ARG A 185 -16.78 -8.16 -10.44
C ARG A 185 -17.31 -9.52 -10.00
N LEU A 186 -16.44 -10.46 -9.65
CA LEU A 186 -16.83 -11.77 -9.14
C LEU A 186 -17.64 -11.65 -7.84
N GLY A 187 -17.22 -10.75 -6.95
CA GLY A 187 -17.90 -10.49 -5.68
C GLY A 187 -19.38 -10.11 -5.85
N TYR A 188 -19.71 -9.28 -6.82
CA TYR A 188 -21.11 -8.94 -7.11
C TYR A 188 -21.96 -10.17 -7.49
N TYR A 189 -21.43 -11.07 -8.32
CA TYR A 189 -22.14 -12.31 -8.68
C TYR A 189 -22.30 -13.24 -7.47
N VAL A 190 -21.26 -13.37 -6.64
CA VAL A 190 -21.30 -14.18 -5.42
C VAL A 190 -22.33 -13.64 -4.44
N ILE A 191 -22.39 -12.32 -4.21
CA ILE A 191 -23.37 -11.69 -3.32
C ILE A 191 -24.78 -11.91 -3.85
N ALA A 192 -25.03 -11.70 -5.15
CA ALA A 192 -26.33 -11.95 -5.76
C ALA A 192 -26.76 -13.42 -5.61
N TYR A 193 -25.87 -14.36 -5.87
CA TYR A 193 -26.12 -15.79 -5.68
C TYR A 193 -26.48 -16.13 -4.22
N LEU A 194 -25.68 -15.63 -3.26
CA LEU A 194 -25.94 -15.88 -1.84
C LEU A 194 -27.26 -15.26 -1.38
N PHE A 195 -27.63 -14.10 -1.91
CA PHE A 195 -28.93 -13.49 -1.63
C PHE A 195 -30.10 -14.38 -2.08
N VAL A 196 -30.06 -14.86 -3.33
CA VAL A 196 -31.08 -15.77 -3.88
C VAL A 196 -31.13 -17.08 -3.09
N LEU A 197 -29.95 -17.67 -2.81
CA LEU A 197 -29.86 -18.90 -2.03
C LEU A 197 -30.45 -18.74 -0.62
N THR A 198 -30.11 -17.66 0.07
CA THR A 198 -30.64 -17.35 1.39
C THR A 198 -32.16 -17.20 1.38
N PHE A 199 -32.70 -16.51 0.37
CA PHE A 199 -34.13 -16.35 0.20
C PHE A 199 -34.83 -17.71 -0.02
N LEU A 200 -34.30 -18.55 -0.89
CA LEU A 200 -34.86 -19.90 -1.12
C LEU A 200 -34.80 -20.78 0.13
N LEU A 201 -33.71 -20.78 0.85
CA LEU A 201 -33.57 -21.50 2.12
C LEU A 201 -34.53 -20.98 3.19
N TYR A 202 -34.79 -19.67 3.24
CA TYR A 202 -35.78 -19.07 4.12
C TYR A 202 -37.19 -19.58 3.78
N LEU A 203 -37.56 -19.66 2.51
CA LEU A 203 -38.85 -20.22 2.09
C LEU A 203 -38.99 -21.69 2.50
N VAL A 204 -37.97 -22.50 2.24
CA VAL A 204 -37.94 -23.93 2.62
C VAL A 204 -38.06 -24.07 4.16
N LYS A 205 -37.29 -23.29 4.91
CA LYS A 205 -37.40 -23.27 6.37
C LYS A 205 -38.84 -23.00 6.80
N ASN A 206 -39.48 -21.96 6.28
CA ASN A 206 -40.83 -21.61 6.68
C ASN A 206 -41.84 -22.70 6.33
N GLN A 207 -41.68 -23.35 5.17
CA GLN A 207 -42.55 -24.46 4.75
C GLN A 207 -42.38 -25.71 5.68
N VAL A 208 -41.15 -26.06 6.04
CA VAL A 208 -40.88 -27.19 6.95
C VAL A 208 -41.45 -26.91 8.33
N TRP A 209 -41.20 -25.72 8.88
CA TRP A 209 -41.66 -25.36 10.24
C TRP A 209 -43.18 -25.20 10.34
N ALA A 210 -43.83 -24.80 9.26
CA ALA A 210 -45.33 -24.76 9.22
C ALA A 210 -45.98 -26.14 9.29
N ARG A 211 -45.25 -27.20 8.85
CA ARG A 211 -45.73 -28.60 8.95
C ARG A 211 -45.48 -29.26 10.31
N LEU A 212 -44.61 -28.64 11.14
CA LEU A 212 -44.24 -29.16 12.46
C LEU A 212 -45.09 -28.55 13.59
N LYS A 213 -45.89 -27.53 13.26
CA LYS A 213 -46.91 -26.95 14.15
C LYS A 213 -48.27 -27.60 13.87
#